data_f8976a4066e76c81050ee6778da231d0
#
_entry.id   f8976a4066e76c81050ee6778da231d0
#
_cell.length_a   1.000
_cell.length_b   1.000
_cell.length_c   1.000
_cell.angle_alpha   90.00
_cell.angle_beta   90.00
_cell.angle_gamma   90.00
#
_symmetry.space_group_name_H-M   'P 1'
#
loop_
_entity.id
_entity.type
_entity.pdbx_description
1 polymer ?
#
loop_
_entity_poly.entity_id
_entity_poly.type
_entity_poly.pdbx_seq_one_letter_code
_entity_poly.pdbx_strand_id
1 'polypeptide(L)'
;MLRIGKMTDYALVLMHRMARSPSHQLRMEELAAETRLGLPTVRKLMRQLVNAGLVRSERGAKGGYQLARFPELISIAHIVAAVEGPLAITECCDDDGGCELSGGCDVESQMPTLNELITLMLG
;
A
#
# COMPACT_ATOMS: atom_id res chain seq x y z
N MET A 1 -9.74 16.83 -4.35
CA MET A 1 -9.62 15.76 -5.34
C MET A 1 -8.91 14.57 -4.72
N LEU A 2 -9.55 13.41 -4.73
CA LEU A 2 -8.94 12.20 -4.19
C LEU A 2 -7.90 11.67 -5.18
N ARG A 3 -6.67 11.51 -4.71
CA ARG A 3 -5.57 11.11 -5.57
C ARG A 3 -4.63 10.15 -4.83
N ILE A 4 -4.30 9.05 -5.48
CA ILE A 4 -3.33 8.10 -4.95
C ILE A 4 -1.91 8.65 -5.20
N GLY A 5 -1.06 8.58 -4.19
CA GLY A 5 0.31 9.06 -4.31
C GLY A 5 1.16 8.21 -5.26
N LYS A 6 2.23 8.82 -5.75
CA LYS A 6 3.13 8.19 -6.73
C LYS A 6 3.74 6.89 -6.21
N MET A 7 4.15 6.87 -4.94
CA MET A 7 4.74 5.67 -4.35
C MET A 7 3.72 4.55 -4.21
N THR A 8 2.46 4.89 -3.95
CA THR A 8 1.38 3.90 -3.90
C THR A 8 1.11 3.32 -5.28
N ASP A 9 1.14 4.16 -6.33
CA ASP A 9 1.02 3.66 -7.71
C ASP A 9 2.11 2.63 -8.01
N TYR A 10 3.34 2.92 -7.62
CA TYR A 10 4.46 1.99 -7.82
C TYR A 10 4.26 0.70 -7.02
N ALA A 11 3.75 0.80 -5.79
CA ALA A 11 3.45 -0.38 -4.99
C ALA A 11 2.37 -1.25 -5.65
N LEU A 12 1.36 -0.63 -6.24
CA LEU A 12 0.32 -1.35 -6.98
C LEU A 12 0.91 -2.11 -8.17
N VAL A 13 1.83 -1.48 -8.90
CA VAL A 13 2.53 -2.13 -10.01
C VAL A 13 3.31 -3.35 -9.53
N LEU A 14 4.05 -3.21 -8.43
CA LEU A 14 4.82 -4.31 -7.85
C LEU A 14 3.91 -5.46 -7.40
N MET A 15 2.83 -5.12 -6.70
CA MET A 15 1.89 -6.13 -6.22
C MET A 15 1.17 -6.84 -7.37
N HIS A 16 0.83 -6.11 -8.41
CA HIS A 16 0.22 -6.69 -9.62
C HIS A 16 1.18 -7.70 -10.27
N ARG A 17 2.45 -7.33 -10.40
CA ARG A 17 3.46 -8.23 -10.96
C ARG A 17 3.59 -9.50 -10.12
N MET A 18 3.63 -9.36 -8.81
CA MET A 18 3.74 -10.51 -7.90
C MET A 18 2.48 -11.38 -7.94
N ALA A 19 1.32 -10.78 -8.13
CA ALA A 19 0.06 -11.50 -8.21
C ALA A 19 -0.04 -12.40 -9.46
N ARG A 20 0.70 -12.06 -10.50
CA ARG A 20 0.74 -12.87 -11.73
C ARG A 20 1.49 -14.18 -11.54
N SER A 21 2.35 -14.26 -10.52
CA SER A 21 3.11 -15.47 -10.19
C SER A 21 3.14 -15.62 -8.67
N PRO A 22 1.98 -15.90 -8.02
CA PRO A 22 1.88 -15.82 -6.56
C PRO A 22 2.70 -16.86 -5.81
N SER A 23 3.01 -17.98 -6.43
CA SER A 23 3.80 -19.04 -5.80
C SER A 23 5.29 -18.97 -6.16
N HIS A 24 5.68 -18.01 -6.98
CA HIS A 24 7.05 -17.86 -7.44
C HIS A 24 7.78 -16.78 -6.66
N GLN A 25 9.00 -17.06 -6.24
CA GLN A 25 9.82 -16.07 -5.57
C GLN A 25 10.52 -15.18 -6.60
N LEU A 26 10.42 -13.88 -6.40
CA LEU A 26 10.99 -12.89 -7.31
C LEU A 26 12.08 -12.12 -6.56
N ARG A 27 13.20 -11.94 -7.24
CA ARG A 27 14.27 -11.13 -6.68
C ARG A 27 14.02 -9.65 -6.91
N MET A 28 14.60 -8.82 -6.05
CA MET A 28 14.45 -7.38 -6.14
C MET A 28 14.91 -6.86 -7.51
N GLU A 29 16.00 -7.40 -8.03
CA GLU A 29 16.53 -7.02 -9.34
C GLU A 29 15.57 -7.37 -10.48
N GLU A 30 14.90 -8.51 -10.39
CA GLU A 30 13.90 -8.92 -11.37
C GLU A 30 12.70 -7.98 -11.34
N LEU A 31 12.22 -7.65 -10.14
CA LEU A 31 11.10 -6.72 -9.97
C LEU A 31 11.45 -5.34 -10.52
N ALA A 32 12.66 -4.85 -10.23
CA ALA A 32 13.10 -3.55 -10.72
C ALA A 32 13.18 -3.53 -12.25
N ALA A 33 13.74 -4.60 -12.85
CA ALA A 33 13.88 -4.68 -14.29
C ALA A 33 12.54 -4.77 -15.01
N GLU A 34 11.62 -5.60 -14.51
CA GLU A 34 10.32 -5.82 -15.14
C GLU A 34 9.37 -4.64 -15.00
N THR A 35 9.42 -3.96 -13.85
CA THR A 35 8.55 -2.81 -13.59
C THR A 35 9.15 -1.49 -14.03
N ARG A 36 10.43 -1.48 -14.40
CA ARG A 36 11.19 -0.29 -14.78
C ARG A 36 11.29 0.74 -13.67
N LEU A 37 11.13 0.30 -12.43
CA LEU A 37 11.34 1.15 -11.26
C LEU A 37 12.80 1.08 -10.85
N GLY A 38 13.31 2.16 -10.26
CA GLY A 38 14.66 2.18 -9.74
C GLY A 38 14.82 1.20 -8.58
N LEU A 39 15.98 0.57 -8.47
CA LEU A 39 16.24 -0.40 -7.41
C LEU A 39 16.03 0.18 -6.00
N PRO A 40 16.47 1.43 -5.69
CA PRO A 40 16.19 2.01 -4.37
C PRO A 40 14.70 2.16 -4.07
N THR A 41 13.90 2.49 -5.08
CA THR A 41 12.44 2.60 -4.95
C THR A 41 11.82 1.24 -4.64
N VAL A 42 12.21 0.22 -5.39
CA VAL A 42 11.74 -1.16 -5.16
C VAL A 42 12.11 -1.62 -3.75
N ARG A 43 13.35 -1.35 -3.32
CA ARG A 43 13.83 -1.73 -2.00
C ARG A 43 12.98 -1.12 -0.89
N LYS A 44 12.69 0.18 -1.00
CA LYS A 44 11.87 0.89 -0.01
C LYS A 44 10.45 0.33 0.03
N LEU A 45 9.83 0.17 -1.13
CA LEU A 45 8.46 -0.33 -1.21
C LEU A 45 8.34 -1.77 -0.73
N MET A 46 9.29 -2.63 -1.09
CA MET A 46 9.26 -4.02 -0.64
C MET A 46 9.39 -4.11 0.87
N ARG A 47 10.20 -3.25 1.49
CA ARG A 47 10.29 -3.20 2.96
C ARG A 47 8.95 -2.84 3.58
N GLN A 48 8.27 -1.84 3.04
CA GLN A 48 6.96 -1.42 3.55
C GLN A 48 5.92 -2.53 3.39
N LEU A 49 5.92 -3.21 2.25
CA LEU A 49 4.98 -4.32 2.00
C LEU A 49 5.26 -5.51 2.91
N VAL A 50 6.52 -5.83 3.17
CA VAL A 50 6.89 -6.88 4.12
C VAL A 50 6.45 -6.52 5.53
N ASN A 51 6.69 -5.28 5.97
CA ASN A 51 6.29 -4.82 7.30
C ASN A 51 4.76 -4.87 7.49
N ALA A 52 4.01 -4.68 6.42
CA ALA A 52 2.54 -4.74 6.45
C ALA A 52 2.00 -6.16 6.38
N GLY A 53 2.85 -7.16 6.18
CA GLY A 53 2.42 -8.54 6.10
C GLY A 53 1.82 -8.96 4.76
N LEU A 54 2.00 -8.15 3.72
CA LEU A 54 1.49 -8.45 2.39
C LEU A 54 2.50 -9.25 1.55
N VAL A 55 3.78 -9.10 1.84
CA VAL A 55 4.86 -9.76 1.14
C VAL A 55 5.77 -10.45 2.15
N ARG A 56 6.29 -11.58 1.76
CA ARG A 56 7.21 -12.38 2.54
C ARG A 56 8.57 -12.37 1.86
N SER A 57 9.65 -12.21 2.62
CA SER A 57 11.00 -12.28 2.08
C SER A 57 11.71 -13.53 2.60
N GLU A 58 12.51 -14.16 1.74
CA GLU A 58 13.34 -15.29 2.12
C GLU A 58 14.79 -15.03 1.68
N ARG A 59 15.71 -15.45 2.52
CA ARG A 59 17.16 -15.32 2.25
C ARG A 59 17.69 -16.57 1.56
N GLY A 60 18.87 -16.43 0.91
CA GLY A 60 19.58 -17.53 0.32
C GLY A 60 19.59 -17.50 -1.20
N ALA A 61 20.22 -18.52 -1.80
CA ALA A 61 20.38 -18.62 -3.25
C ALA A 61 19.04 -18.74 -3.99
N LYS A 62 18.07 -19.35 -3.34
CA LYS A 62 16.69 -19.47 -3.85
C LYS A 62 15.75 -18.47 -3.18
N GLY A 63 16.30 -17.48 -2.49
CA GLY A 63 15.53 -16.47 -1.80
C GLY A 63 14.93 -15.44 -2.74
N GLY A 64 14.10 -14.58 -2.19
CA GLY A 64 13.43 -13.52 -2.91
C GLY A 64 12.18 -13.08 -2.19
N TYR A 65 11.27 -12.48 -2.93
CA TYR A 65 10.00 -11.98 -2.39
C TYR A 65 8.85 -12.76 -2.98
N GLN A 66 7.85 -13.01 -2.15
CA GLN A 66 6.65 -13.74 -2.53
C GLN A 66 5.46 -13.14 -1.78
N LEU A 67 4.27 -13.20 -2.36
CA LEU A 67 3.07 -12.76 -1.65
C LEU A 67 2.87 -13.60 -0.40
N ALA A 68 2.57 -12.94 0.72
CA ALA A 68 2.31 -13.61 2.00
C ALA A 68 0.89 -14.13 2.10
N ARG A 69 0.00 -13.65 1.23
CA ARG A 69 -1.42 -14.01 1.19
C ARG A 69 -1.82 -14.31 -0.24
N PHE A 70 -2.92 -15.03 -0.43
CA PHE A 70 -3.49 -15.20 -1.76
C PHE A 70 -3.88 -13.84 -2.34
N PRO A 71 -3.66 -13.60 -3.65
CA PRO A 71 -3.99 -12.31 -4.26
C PRO A 71 -5.43 -11.87 -4.01
N GLU A 72 -6.36 -12.82 -3.96
CA GLU A 72 -7.78 -12.54 -3.73
C GLU A 72 -8.06 -11.97 -2.33
N LEU A 73 -7.13 -12.18 -1.40
CA LEU A 73 -7.25 -11.69 -0.02
C LEU A 73 -6.54 -10.36 0.20
N ILE A 74 -5.90 -9.81 -0.83
CA ILE A 74 -5.21 -8.53 -0.75
C ILE A 74 -6.03 -7.47 -1.48
N SER A 75 -6.48 -6.45 -0.73
CA SER A 75 -7.24 -5.35 -1.30
C SER A 75 -6.35 -4.15 -1.60
N ILE A 76 -6.86 -3.24 -2.43
CA ILE A 76 -6.18 -1.98 -2.70
C ILE A 76 -6.00 -1.19 -1.39
N ALA A 77 -6.98 -1.23 -0.49
CA ALA A 77 -6.89 -0.57 0.81
C ALA A 77 -5.71 -1.09 1.63
N HIS A 78 -5.42 -2.39 1.57
CA HIS A 78 -4.26 -2.96 2.25
C HIS A 78 -2.96 -2.37 1.71
N ILE A 79 -2.85 -2.22 0.40
CA ILE A 79 -1.65 -1.70 -0.25
C ILE A 79 -1.46 -0.21 0.07
N VAL A 80 -2.53 0.57 0.00
CA VAL A 80 -2.51 1.99 0.36
C VAL A 80 -2.06 2.16 1.82
N ALA A 81 -2.64 1.37 2.72
CA ALA A 81 -2.29 1.42 4.14
C ALA A 81 -0.82 1.05 4.40
N ALA A 82 -0.27 0.12 3.61
CA ALA A 82 1.13 -0.29 3.75
C ALA A 82 2.11 0.83 3.39
N VAL A 83 1.76 1.65 2.42
CA VAL A 83 2.65 2.69 1.88
C VAL A 83 2.38 4.06 2.50
N GLU A 84 1.13 4.45 2.61
CA GLU A 84 0.74 5.79 3.06
C GLU A 84 0.14 5.82 4.47
N GLY A 85 -0.07 4.65 5.07
CA GLY A 85 -0.77 4.53 6.33
C GLY A 85 -2.28 4.42 6.12
N PRO A 86 -3.08 4.38 7.20
CA PRO A 86 -4.53 4.25 7.07
C PRO A 86 -5.12 5.32 6.16
N LEU A 87 -6.12 4.94 5.36
CA LEU A 87 -6.76 5.88 4.44
C LEU A 87 -7.43 7.01 5.22
N ALA A 88 -7.06 8.25 4.89
CA ALA A 88 -7.66 9.45 5.46
C ALA A 88 -7.94 10.45 4.34
N ILE A 89 -9.21 10.75 4.12
CA ILE A 89 -9.64 11.69 3.06
C ILE A 89 -9.26 13.12 3.42
N THR A 90 -9.37 13.46 4.72
CA THR A 90 -9.08 14.79 5.25
C THR A 90 -8.21 14.68 6.49
N GLU A 91 -7.63 15.80 6.94
CA GLU A 91 -6.80 15.83 8.15
C GLU A 91 -7.57 15.37 9.40
N CYS A 92 -8.87 15.58 9.45
CA CYS A 92 -9.67 15.15 10.60
C CYS A 92 -9.87 13.62 10.67
N CYS A 93 -9.56 12.89 9.59
CA CYS A 93 -9.58 11.43 9.56
C CYS A 93 -8.19 10.82 9.82
N ASP A 94 -7.17 11.65 9.94
CA ASP A 94 -5.79 11.21 10.17
C ASP A 94 -5.54 11.07 11.67
N ASP A 95 -5.06 9.89 12.08
CA ASP A 95 -4.76 9.61 13.49
C ASP A 95 -3.59 10.44 14.02
N ASP A 96 -2.63 10.78 13.16
CA ASP A 96 -1.40 11.48 13.54
C ASP A 96 -1.52 13.00 13.45
N GLY A 97 -2.56 13.50 12.80
CA GLY A 97 -2.71 14.92 12.53
C GLY A 97 -3.97 15.51 13.11
N GLY A 98 -3.89 16.77 13.50
CA GLY A 98 -5.06 17.57 13.85
C GLY A 98 -5.39 18.50 12.72
N CYS A 99 -6.65 18.55 12.31
CA CYS A 99 -7.12 19.57 11.39
C CYS A 99 -7.21 20.90 12.12
N GLU A 100 -6.71 21.98 11.52
CA GLU A 100 -6.77 23.32 12.11
C GLU A 100 -8.21 23.77 12.35
N LEU A 101 -9.18 23.22 11.60
CA LEU A 101 -10.58 23.53 11.72
C LEU A 101 -11.31 22.59 12.69
N SER A 102 -10.59 21.69 13.35
CA SER A 102 -11.19 20.74 14.27
C SER A 102 -11.93 21.45 15.41
N GLY A 103 -13.14 21.00 15.69
CA GLY A 103 -14.01 21.63 16.69
C GLY A 103 -14.88 22.75 16.16
N GLY A 104 -14.57 23.30 14.95
CA GLY A 104 -15.36 24.36 14.34
C GLY A 104 -15.79 24.04 12.91
N CYS A 105 -15.39 22.88 12.39
CA CYS A 105 -15.69 22.48 11.02
C CYS A 105 -17.03 21.75 10.93
N ASP A 106 -17.92 22.24 10.07
CA ASP A 106 -19.26 21.65 9.89
C ASP A 106 -19.23 20.23 9.33
N VAL A 107 -18.16 19.86 8.65
CA VAL A 107 -18.04 18.52 8.03
C VAL A 107 -17.23 17.53 8.86
N GLU A 108 -16.65 17.95 9.98
CA GLU A 108 -15.80 17.10 10.81
C GLU A 108 -16.51 15.81 11.23
N SER A 109 -17.78 15.89 11.63
CA SER A 109 -18.56 14.74 12.08
C SER A 109 -18.93 13.79 10.94
N GLN A 110 -18.89 14.26 9.69
CA GLN A 110 -19.28 13.48 8.52
C GLN A 110 -18.10 12.83 7.80
N MET A 111 -16.92 13.44 7.90
CA MET A 111 -15.74 12.96 7.18
C MET A 111 -15.30 11.54 7.59
N PRO A 112 -15.30 11.16 8.87
CA PRO A 112 -14.95 9.78 9.24
C PRO A 112 -15.85 8.75 8.58
N THR A 113 -17.16 9.02 8.46
CA THR A 113 -18.12 8.13 7.79
C THR A 113 -17.79 7.99 6.30
N LEU A 114 -17.51 9.11 5.62
CA LEU A 114 -17.12 9.09 4.20
C LEU A 114 -15.81 8.36 4.01
N ASN A 115 -14.84 8.57 4.88
CA ASN A 115 -13.56 7.88 4.83
C ASN A 115 -13.73 6.38 4.97
N GLU A 116 -14.59 5.95 5.90
CA GLU A 116 -14.88 4.54 6.12
C GLU A 116 -15.54 3.91 4.90
N LEU A 117 -16.52 4.59 4.29
CA LEU A 117 -17.17 4.09 3.08
C LEU A 117 -16.18 3.93 1.93
N ILE A 118 -15.29 4.88 1.71
CA ILE A 118 -14.28 4.79 0.66
C ILE A 118 -13.31 3.66 0.96
N THR A 119 -12.92 3.48 2.21
CA THR A 119 -12.05 2.37 2.62
C THR A 119 -12.70 1.02 2.31
N LEU A 120 -14.00 0.87 2.60
CA LEU A 120 -14.74 -0.34 2.29
C LEU A 120 -14.86 -0.59 0.79
N MET A 121 -15.02 0.46 0.00
CA MET A 121 -15.09 0.34 -1.45
C MET A 121 -13.77 -0.12 -2.06
N LEU A 122 -12.65 0.26 -1.47
CA LEU A 122 -11.31 -0.17 -1.91
C LEU A 122 -10.93 -1.55 -1.39
N GLY A 123 -11.60 -1.99 -0.34
CA GLY A 123 -11.34 -3.27 0.35
C GLY A 123 -11.90 -4.53 -0.33
#